data_fed887964f0f0184e7fa6a3b3f7630ad
#
_entry.id   fed887964f0f0184e7fa6a3b3f7630ad
#
_cell.length_a   1.000
_cell.length_b   1.000
_cell.length_c   1.000
_cell.angle_alpha   90.00
_cell.angle_beta   90.00
_cell.angle_gamma   90.00
#
_symmetry.space_group_name_H-M   'P 1'
#
loop_
_entity.id
_entity.type
_entity.pdbx_description
1 polymer ?
#
loop_
_entity_poly.entity_id
_entity_poly.type
_entity_poly.pdbx_seq_one_letter_code
_entity_poly.pdbx_strand_id
1 'polypeptide(L)'
;MKDNSAIEQVRASYNVPHWSQGYFDINDQGELTVSPDTVNPNHAVSLSNIAEQIQQHGLSLPALVRFPQILHHRVHSLCNAFNRAIASYGYEEKYLLVYPIKVNQQREVVEEVLASQAEQSEKQLGLEAGSKAELLAVLAMAQKVSSVIVCNGYKDREYIRLALIGEKLGHKVNIVLEKRSELEMVLEEAYKLGVTPRLGIRVRLASQGKGKWQASGGEKSKFGLSASQVLSVLSQLKAKDMQSTLQLVHFHLGSQMANIRDVRTGVSEAARFYCELRR
;
A
#
# COMPACT_ATOMS: atom_id res chain seq x y z
N MET A 1 -35.47 18.28 26.78
CA MET A 1 -35.22 17.30 25.74
C MET A 1 -34.74 18.10 24.53
N LYS A 2 -33.44 18.16 24.27
CA LYS A 2 -32.93 18.77 23.02
C LYS A 2 -33.43 17.92 21.86
N ASP A 3 -33.83 18.58 20.80
CA ASP A 3 -34.52 17.98 19.66
C ASP A 3 -33.55 17.07 18.88
N ASN A 4 -33.45 15.79 19.30
CA ASN A 4 -32.64 14.75 18.65
C ASN A 4 -32.96 14.61 17.14
N SER A 5 -34.21 15.03 16.78
CA SER A 5 -34.71 15.02 15.41
C SER A 5 -33.94 16.01 14.50
N ALA A 6 -33.55 17.20 15.00
CA ALA A 6 -32.85 18.21 14.22
C ALA A 6 -31.41 17.76 13.90
N ILE A 7 -30.69 17.19 14.86
CA ILE A 7 -29.32 16.67 14.65
C ILE A 7 -29.33 15.50 13.68
N GLU A 8 -30.27 14.57 13.78
CA GLU A 8 -30.43 13.46 12.85
C GLU A 8 -30.75 13.95 11.42
N GLN A 9 -31.55 14.98 11.28
CA GLN A 9 -31.79 15.61 9.95
C GLN A 9 -30.54 16.23 9.39
N VAL A 10 -29.71 16.90 10.20
CA VAL A 10 -28.43 17.46 9.76
C VAL A 10 -27.45 16.35 9.34
N ARG A 11 -27.29 15.29 10.14
CA ARG A 11 -26.48 14.11 9.80
C ARG A 11 -26.89 13.53 8.45
N ALA A 12 -28.21 13.38 8.23
CA ALA A 12 -28.75 12.85 6.98
C ALA A 12 -28.52 13.81 5.80
N SER A 13 -28.74 15.12 5.99
CA SER A 13 -28.57 16.14 4.94
C SER A 13 -27.13 16.23 4.44
N TYR A 14 -26.15 16.11 5.36
CA TYR A 14 -24.72 16.07 5.01
C TYR A 14 -24.20 14.65 4.73
N ASN A 15 -25.08 13.63 4.75
CA ASN A 15 -24.77 12.23 4.47
C ASN A 15 -23.59 11.68 5.31
N VAL A 16 -23.44 12.19 6.54
CA VAL A 16 -22.32 11.88 7.44
C VAL A 16 -22.08 10.39 7.64
N PRO A 17 -23.12 9.54 7.89
CA PRO A 17 -22.93 8.11 8.10
C PRO A 17 -22.27 7.36 6.94
N HIS A 18 -22.37 7.89 5.72
CA HIS A 18 -21.90 7.19 4.52
C HIS A 18 -20.46 7.55 4.09
N TRP A 19 -19.97 8.74 4.44
CA TRP A 19 -18.60 9.13 4.09
C TRP A 19 -17.64 9.10 5.26
N SER A 20 -18.14 9.27 6.49
CA SER A 20 -17.31 9.44 7.69
C SER A 20 -16.58 8.16 8.14
N GLN A 21 -17.13 6.99 7.80
CA GLN A 21 -16.67 5.68 8.29
C GLN A 21 -16.55 5.62 9.83
N GLY A 22 -17.35 6.42 10.56
CA GLY A 22 -17.34 6.51 12.00
C GLY A 22 -16.30 7.45 12.62
N TYR A 23 -15.45 8.09 11.79
CA TYR A 23 -14.46 9.05 12.30
C TYR A 23 -15.02 10.44 12.49
N PHE A 24 -16.08 10.81 11.78
CA PHE A 24 -16.70 12.13 11.86
C PHE A 24 -18.16 12.00 12.25
N ASP A 25 -18.61 12.90 13.08
CA ASP A 25 -20.01 13.01 13.49
C ASP A 25 -20.41 14.47 13.78
N ILE A 26 -21.67 14.71 14.03
CA ILE A 26 -22.21 15.99 14.50
C ILE A 26 -22.68 15.80 15.93
N ASN A 27 -22.13 16.62 16.86
CA ASN A 27 -22.49 16.57 18.27
C ASN A 27 -23.82 17.24 18.55
N ASP A 28 -24.29 17.19 19.80
CA ASP A 28 -25.55 17.80 20.24
C ASP A 28 -25.57 19.34 20.17
N GLN A 29 -24.41 19.97 19.98
CA GLN A 29 -24.25 21.40 19.76
C GLN A 29 -24.33 21.78 18.28
N GLY A 30 -24.40 20.79 17.37
CA GLY A 30 -24.40 20.99 15.94
C GLY A 30 -22.99 21.18 15.35
N GLU A 31 -21.94 20.85 16.08
CA GLU A 31 -20.56 20.98 15.62
C GLU A 31 -20.08 19.68 14.99
N LEU A 32 -19.28 19.82 13.94
CA LEU A 32 -18.58 18.67 13.34
C LEU A 32 -17.45 18.23 14.28
N THR A 33 -17.48 16.98 14.67
CA THR A 33 -16.50 16.35 15.56
C THR A 33 -15.70 15.26 14.83
N VAL A 34 -14.50 15.02 15.30
CA VAL A 34 -13.64 13.93 14.86
C VAL A 34 -13.35 13.01 16.02
N SER A 35 -13.62 11.73 15.84
CA SER A 35 -13.25 10.66 16.77
C SER A 35 -12.15 9.83 16.11
N PRO A 36 -10.86 10.10 16.38
CA PRO A 36 -9.75 9.37 15.77
C PRO A 36 -9.74 7.88 16.14
N ASP A 37 -10.30 7.57 17.32
CA ASP A 37 -10.57 6.22 17.78
C ASP A 37 -12.08 5.94 17.72
N THR A 38 -12.49 5.10 16.77
CA THR A 38 -13.91 4.73 16.62
C THR A 38 -14.44 3.84 17.75
N VAL A 39 -13.55 3.29 18.57
CA VAL A 39 -13.91 2.42 19.71
C VAL A 39 -14.25 3.26 20.93
N ASN A 40 -13.69 4.47 21.08
CA ASN A 40 -13.91 5.34 22.24
C ASN A 40 -14.45 6.72 21.82
N PRO A 41 -15.78 6.86 21.64
CA PRO A 41 -16.39 8.11 21.22
C PRO A 41 -16.20 9.29 22.20
N ASN A 42 -15.75 9.03 23.43
CA ASN A 42 -15.48 10.07 24.42
C ASN A 42 -14.24 10.93 24.08
N HIS A 43 -13.44 10.52 23.11
CA HIS A 43 -12.28 11.27 22.62
C HIS A 43 -12.59 12.11 21.37
N ALA A 44 -13.87 12.42 21.12
CA ALA A 44 -14.28 13.27 20.02
C ALA A 44 -13.79 14.71 20.22
N VAL A 45 -13.20 15.28 19.18
CA VAL A 45 -12.69 16.66 19.17
C VAL A 45 -13.52 17.50 18.21
N SER A 46 -14.03 18.65 18.67
CA SER A 46 -14.76 19.60 17.83
C SER A 46 -13.79 20.33 16.87
N LEU A 47 -14.10 20.34 15.57
CA LEU A 47 -13.33 21.11 14.59
C LEU A 47 -13.46 22.61 14.80
N SER A 48 -14.58 23.10 15.34
CA SER A 48 -14.77 24.49 15.72
C SER A 48 -13.76 24.90 16.79
N ASN A 49 -13.61 24.08 17.83
CA ASN A 49 -12.63 24.33 18.88
C ASN A 49 -11.18 24.33 18.36
N ILE A 50 -10.85 23.42 17.41
CA ILE A 50 -9.53 23.43 16.77
C ILE A 50 -9.31 24.75 16.00
N ALA A 51 -10.30 25.20 15.24
CA ALA A 51 -10.19 26.45 14.48
C ALA A 51 -9.97 27.67 15.41
N GLU A 52 -10.69 27.72 16.54
CA GLU A 52 -10.50 28.75 17.57
C GLU A 52 -9.11 28.70 18.18
N GLN A 53 -8.59 27.53 18.53
CA GLN A 53 -7.24 27.37 19.06
C GLN A 53 -6.16 27.81 18.05
N ILE A 54 -6.31 27.48 16.76
CA ILE A 54 -5.42 27.93 15.69
C ILE A 54 -5.36 29.46 15.68
N GLN A 55 -6.50 30.13 15.73
CA GLN A 55 -6.56 31.60 15.75
C GLN A 55 -5.98 32.21 17.03
N GLN A 56 -6.27 31.61 18.20
CA GLN A 56 -5.70 32.04 19.49
C GLN A 56 -4.17 31.97 19.52
N HIS A 57 -3.57 31.00 18.78
CA HIS A 57 -2.12 30.91 18.61
C HIS A 57 -1.56 31.84 17.51
N GLY A 58 -2.36 32.76 16.99
CA GLY A 58 -1.94 33.74 16.00
C GLY A 58 -1.78 33.20 14.58
N LEU A 59 -2.30 32.01 14.32
CA LEU A 59 -2.29 31.40 12.98
C LEU A 59 -3.58 31.75 12.24
N SER A 60 -3.49 31.83 10.91
CA SER A 60 -4.65 32.13 10.05
C SER A 60 -5.29 30.89 9.48
N LEU A 61 -6.57 30.98 9.16
CA LEU A 61 -7.29 30.02 8.33
C LEU A 61 -7.18 30.42 6.84
N PRO A 62 -7.24 29.44 5.89
CA PRO A 62 -7.48 28.03 6.10
C PRO A 62 -6.26 27.27 6.66
N ALA A 63 -6.51 26.20 7.41
CA ALA A 63 -5.48 25.31 7.95
C ALA A 63 -5.76 23.85 7.56
N LEU A 64 -4.68 23.10 7.33
CA LEU A 64 -4.76 21.66 7.11
C LEU A 64 -4.55 20.94 8.44
N VAL A 65 -5.59 20.29 8.93
CA VAL A 65 -5.55 19.50 10.17
C VAL A 65 -5.45 18.02 9.83
N ARG A 66 -4.55 17.30 10.50
CA ARG A 66 -4.37 15.85 10.36
C ARG A 66 -4.58 15.15 11.68
N PHE A 67 -5.12 13.96 11.61
CA PHE A 67 -5.34 13.08 12.75
C PHE A 67 -4.56 11.76 12.52
N PRO A 68 -3.29 11.66 12.94
CA PRO A 68 -2.45 10.48 12.72
C PRO A 68 -3.06 9.18 13.24
N GLN A 69 -3.82 9.25 14.33
CA GLN A 69 -4.51 8.11 14.91
C GLN A 69 -5.48 7.43 13.93
N ILE A 70 -6.07 8.19 12.99
CA ILE A 70 -6.92 7.62 11.93
C ILE A 70 -6.06 6.74 11.01
N LEU A 71 -4.85 7.15 10.65
CA LEU A 71 -3.93 6.34 9.85
C LEU A 71 -3.58 5.05 10.60
N HIS A 72 -3.21 5.14 11.87
CA HIS A 72 -2.90 3.99 12.72
C HIS A 72 -4.08 3.02 12.78
N HIS A 73 -5.28 3.52 13.06
CA HIS A 73 -6.48 2.69 13.13
C HIS A 73 -6.79 2.03 11.78
N ARG A 74 -6.61 2.72 10.65
CA ARG A 74 -6.83 2.13 9.31
C ARG A 74 -5.82 1.03 8.99
N VAL A 75 -4.55 1.23 9.29
CA VAL A 75 -3.51 0.20 9.17
C VAL A 75 -3.87 -1.03 10.02
N HIS A 76 -4.24 -0.81 11.29
CA HIS A 76 -4.65 -1.88 12.20
C HIS A 76 -5.87 -2.64 11.71
N SER A 77 -6.91 -1.92 11.28
CA SER A 77 -8.16 -2.52 10.76
C SER A 77 -7.89 -3.43 9.57
N LEU A 78 -7.05 -2.98 8.62
CA LEU A 78 -6.70 -3.76 7.43
C LEU A 78 -5.89 -4.99 7.81
N CYS A 79 -4.82 -4.85 8.61
CA CYS A 79 -4.01 -5.97 9.06
C CYS A 79 -4.84 -7.01 9.84
N ASN A 80 -5.73 -6.55 10.73
CA ASN A 80 -6.59 -7.43 11.51
C ASN A 80 -7.60 -8.20 10.63
N ALA A 81 -8.10 -7.58 9.54
CA ALA A 81 -8.97 -8.27 8.60
C ALA A 81 -8.25 -9.45 7.92
N PHE A 82 -7.01 -9.25 7.45
CA PHE A 82 -6.20 -10.31 6.87
C PHE A 82 -5.79 -11.37 7.91
N ASN A 83 -5.35 -10.95 9.09
CA ASN A 83 -4.95 -11.89 10.14
C ASN A 83 -6.10 -12.78 10.59
N ARG A 84 -7.33 -12.24 10.69
CA ARG A 84 -8.52 -13.06 10.97
C ARG A 84 -8.79 -14.07 9.87
N ALA A 85 -8.65 -13.69 8.60
CA ALA A 85 -8.80 -14.61 7.48
C ALA A 85 -7.72 -15.71 7.51
N ILE A 86 -6.46 -15.33 7.72
CA ILE A 86 -5.32 -16.25 7.86
C ILE A 86 -5.62 -17.29 8.95
N ALA A 87 -6.02 -16.84 10.12
CA ALA A 87 -6.35 -17.74 11.25
C ALA A 87 -7.55 -18.65 10.92
N SER A 88 -8.61 -18.13 10.28
CA SER A 88 -9.82 -18.90 9.96
C SER A 88 -9.58 -20.00 8.90
N TYR A 89 -8.57 -19.82 8.04
CA TYR A 89 -8.20 -20.81 7.02
C TYR A 89 -6.99 -21.67 7.41
N GLY A 90 -6.42 -21.49 8.60
CA GLY A 90 -5.22 -22.20 9.02
C GLY A 90 -4.01 -21.95 8.14
N TYR A 91 -3.89 -20.73 7.57
CA TYR A 91 -2.78 -20.36 6.72
C TYR A 91 -1.57 -20.00 7.60
N GLU A 92 -0.40 -20.57 7.29
CA GLU A 92 0.79 -20.48 8.17
C GLU A 92 1.60 -19.19 7.97
N GLU A 93 1.43 -18.53 6.82
CA GLU A 93 2.19 -17.32 6.51
C GLU A 93 1.52 -16.05 7.05
N LYS A 94 2.27 -14.97 7.09
CA LYS A 94 1.82 -13.68 7.65
C LYS A 94 1.42 -12.70 6.55
N TYR A 95 0.48 -11.83 6.88
CA TYR A 95 0.15 -10.67 6.05
C TYR A 95 1.20 -9.57 6.26
N LEU A 96 1.72 -9.06 5.18
CA LEU A 96 2.63 -7.90 5.15
C LEU A 96 1.94 -6.76 4.40
N LEU A 97 1.67 -5.67 5.10
CA LEU A 97 1.16 -4.46 4.47
C LEU A 97 2.30 -3.71 3.78
N VAL A 98 2.14 -3.35 2.52
CA VAL A 98 3.09 -2.52 1.78
C VAL A 98 2.40 -1.21 1.40
N TYR A 99 2.92 -0.09 1.91
CA TYR A 99 2.38 1.23 1.63
C TYR A 99 3.06 1.86 0.41
N PRO A 100 2.29 2.16 -0.67
CA PRO A 100 2.85 2.83 -1.83
C PRO A 100 2.96 4.34 -1.56
N ILE A 101 4.18 4.86 -1.49
CA ILE A 101 4.39 6.28 -1.12
C ILE A 101 3.81 7.27 -2.13
N LYS A 102 3.59 6.85 -3.38
CA LYS A 102 2.93 7.69 -4.40
C LYS A 102 1.53 8.19 -4.00
N VAL A 103 0.85 7.48 -3.09
CA VAL A 103 -0.50 7.86 -2.60
C VAL A 103 -0.43 9.14 -1.79
N ASN A 104 0.52 9.22 -0.86
CA ASN A 104 0.88 10.43 -0.15
C ASN A 104 2.33 10.29 0.35
N GLN A 105 3.25 11.03 -0.27
CA GLN A 105 4.68 10.98 0.00
C GLN A 105 5.16 12.02 1.03
N GLN A 106 4.24 12.72 1.69
CA GLN A 106 4.61 13.62 2.77
C GLN A 106 5.29 12.82 3.88
N ARG A 107 6.43 13.32 4.31
CA ARG A 107 7.29 12.62 5.26
C ARG A 107 6.54 12.22 6.52
N GLU A 108 5.81 13.16 7.12
CA GLU A 108 5.03 12.92 8.35
C GLU A 108 4.00 11.79 8.17
N VAL A 109 3.32 11.73 7.00
CA VAL A 109 2.33 10.68 6.73
C VAL A 109 3.00 9.32 6.63
N VAL A 110 4.14 9.21 5.95
CA VAL A 110 4.87 7.93 5.82
C VAL A 110 5.46 7.51 7.16
N GLU A 111 6.01 8.46 7.94
CA GLU A 111 6.50 8.19 9.30
C GLU A 111 5.39 7.66 10.21
N GLU A 112 4.18 8.25 10.18
CA GLU A 112 3.04 7.78 10.96
C GLU A 112 2.56 6.39 10.52
N VAL A 113 2.52 6.11 9.21
CA VAL A 113 2.22 4.76 8.72
C VAL A 113 3.26 3.75 9.23
N LEU A 114 4.55 4.08 9.20
CA LEU A 114 5.60 3.23 9.74
C LEU A 114 5.53 3.08 11.27
N ALA A 115 5.23 4.17 11.99
CA ALA A 115 5.09 4.17 13.45
C ALA A 115 3.96 3.25 13.93
N SER A 116 2.88 3.10 13.14
CA SER A 116 1.79 2.18 13.47
C SER A 116 2.24 0.70 13.60
N GLN A 117 3.43 0.36 13.10
CA GLN A 117 4.05 -0.96 13.28
C GLN A 117 4.50 -1.21 14.73
N ALA A 118 4.96 -0.17 15.43
CA ALA A 118 5.55 -0.30 16.77
C ALA A 118 4.54 -0.73 17.84
N GLU A 119 3.26 -0.48 17.63
CA GLU A 119 2.18 -0.77 18.58
C GLU A 119 1.79 -2.26 18.64
N GLN A 120 2.25 -3.08 17.69
CA GLN A 120 1.99 -4.52 17.69
C GLN A 120 3.21 -5.28 17.17
N SER A 121 3.81 -6.09 18.01
CA SER A 121 5.07 -6.83 17.79
C SER A 121 5.09 -7.78 16.57
N GLU A 122 3.94 -8.10 15.99
CA GLU A 122 3.82 -9.06 14.89
C GLU A 122 3.59 -8.43 13.51
N LYS A 123 3.43 -7.10 13.42
CA LYS A 123 3.16 -6.43 12.15
C LYS A 123 4.45 -6.09 11.42
N GLN A 124 4.57 -6.58 10.20
CA GLN A 124 5.58 -6.12 9.27
C GLN A 124 4.93 -5.14 8.28
N LEU A 125 5.53 -3.96 8.17
CA LEU A 125 5.18 -2.94 7.19
C LEU A 125 6.30 -2.81 6.18
N GLY A 126 5.94 -2.72 4.91
CA GLY A 126 6.86 -2.41 3.83
C GLY A 126 6.46 -1.12 3.13
N LEU A 127 7.35 -0.61 2.30
CA LEU A 127 7.10 0.55 1.45
C LEU A 127 7.23 0.16 -0.03
N GLU A 128 6.43 0.78 -0.89
CA GLU A 128 6.54 0.63 -2.35
C GLU A 128 7.05 1.94 -2.96
N ALA A 129 8.01 1.82 -3.87
CA ALA A 129 8.53 2.90 -4.70
C ALA A 129 8.31 2.58 -6.19
N GLY A 130 7.76 3.52 -6.94
CA GLY A 130 7.51 3.41 -8.39
C GLY A 130 8.48 4.21 -9.26
N SER A 131 9.43 4.91 -8.66
CA SER A 131 10.46 5.72 -9.33
C SER A 131 11.76 5.80 -8.53
N LYS A 132 12.83 6.25 -9.17
CA LYS A 132 14.13 6.47 -8.49
C LYS A 132 14.02 7.46 -7.33
N ALA A 133 13.30 8.56 -7.54
CA ALA A 133 13.13 9.58 -6.50
C ALA A 133 12.35 9.03 -5.30
N GLU A 134 11.30 8.26 -5.55
CA GLU A 134 10.55 7.57 -4.48
C GLU A 134 11.43 6.55 -3.75
N LEU A 135 12.27 5.79 -4.48
CA LEU A 135 13.16 4.82 -3.84
C LEU A 135 14.20 5.50 -2.94
N LEU A 136 14.76 6.64 -3.34
CA LEU A 136 15.65 7.43 -2.49
C LEU A 136 14.96 7.86 -1.20
N ALA A 137 13.71 8.36 -1.31
CA ALA A 137 12.93 8.74 -0.14
C ALA A 137 12.64 7.53 0.75
N VAL A 138 12.26 6.39 0.16
CA VAL A 138 12.00 5.14 0.90
C VAL A 138 13.24 4.65 1.64
N LEU A 139 14.41 4.63 0.99
CA LEU A 139 15.66 4.23 1.62
C LEU A 139 16.05 5.16 2.78
N ALA A 140 15.82 6.48 2.62
CA ALA A 140 16.07 7.44 3.70
C ALA A 140 15.14 7.26 4.90
N MET A 141 13.93 6.75 4.68
CA MET A 141 12.92 6.52 5.74
C MET A 141 12.95 5.10 6.30
N ALA A 142 13.59 4.16 5.63
CA ALA A 142 13.75 2.78 6.09
C ALA A 142 14.72 2.74 7.28
N GLN A 143 14.22 3.02 8.48
CA GLN A 143 15.02 3.16 9.71
C GLN A 143 15.55 1.84 10.25
N LYS A 144 14.93 0.71 9.88
CA LYS A 144 15.31 -0.63 10.37
C LYS A 144 15.98 -1.41 9.26
N VAL A 145 17.12 -2.00 9.57
CA VAL A 145 17.71 -3.06 8.75
C VAL A 145 16.65 -4.15 8.55
N SER A 146 16.56 -4.70 7.33
CA SER A 146 15.55 -5.71 6.97
C SER A 146 14.12 -5.19 6.68
N SER A 147 13.95 -3.89 6.44
CA SER A 147 12.69 -3.36 5.93
C SER A 147 12.36 -3.94 4.55
N VAL A 148 11.08 -4.26 4.31
CA VAL A 148 10.61 -4.72 3.00
C VAL A 148 10.35 -3.53 2.10
N ILE A 149 10.97 -3.53 0.92
CA ILE A 149 10.80 -2.51 -0.11
C ILE A 149 10.36 -3.19 -1.41
N VAL A 150 9.32 -2.67 -2.04
CA VAL A 150 8.84 -3.15 -3.34
C VAL A 150 9.10 -2.08 -4.40
N CYS A 151 9.91 -2.42 -5.40
CA CYS A 151 10.32 -1.52 -6.48
C CYS A 151 9.49 -1.81 -7.74
N ASN A 152 8.47 -0.99 -7.98
CA ASN A 152 7.57 -1.05 -9.13
C ASN A 152 7.95 0.01 -10.20
N GLY A 153 7.14 0.09 -11.25
CA GLY A 153 7.35 1.01 -12.37
C GLY A 153 8.46 0.57 -13.33
N TYR A 154 8.63 1.31 -14.42
CA TYR A 154 9.72 1.05 -15.35
C TYR A 154 11.04 1.47 -14.76
N LYS A 155 12.02 0.58 -14.88
CA LYS A 155 13.32 0.76 -14.26
C LYS A 155 14.40 0.93 -15.33
N ASP A 156 15.20 1.96 -15.15
CA ASP A 156 16.50 2.07 -15.82
C ASP A 156 17.59 1.42 -14.96
N ARG A 157 18.78 1.37 -15.50
CA ARG A 157 19.94 0.75 -14.86
C ARG A 157 20.28 1.38 -13.49
N GLU A 158 20.11 2.68 -13.37
CA GLU A 158 20.42 3.39 -12.13
C GLU A 158 19.38 3.10 -11.03
N TYR A 159 18.09 3.00 -11.40
CA TYR A 159 17.05 2.58 -10.45
C TYR A 159 17.33 1.17 -9.95
N ILE A 160 17.65 0.24 -10.85
CA ILE A 160 17.99 -1.15 -10.50
C ILE A 160 19.20 -1.18 -9.58
N ARG A 161 20.25 -0.44 -9.91
CA ARG A 161 21.45 -0.36 -9.08
C ARG A 161 21.18 0.18 -7.69
N LEU A 162 20.36 1.21 -7.57
CA LEU A 162 19.94 1.77 -6.28
C LEU A 162 19.13 0.75 -5.45
N ALA A 163 18.22 0.00 -6.08
CA ALA A 163 17.48 -1.06 -5.44
C ALA A 163 18.40 -2.18 -4.89
N LEU A 164 19.39 -2.59 -5.68
CA LEU A 164 20.40 -3.59 -5.27
C LEU A 164 21.32 -3.07 -4.16
N ILE A 165 21.63 -1.77 -4.15
CA ILE A 165 22.35 -1.14 -3.02
C ILE A 165 21.49 -1.23 -1.76
N GLY A 166 20.18 -1.00 -1.84
CA GLY A 166 19.26 -1.20 -0.72
C GLY A 166 19.31 -2.64 -0.16
N GLU A 167 19.35 -3.65 -1.04
CA GLU A 167 19.53 -5.06 -0.63
C GLU A 167 20.88 -5.26 0.08
N LYS A 168 21.96 -4.67 -0.45
CA LYS A 168 23.30 -4.72 0.16
C LYS A 168 23.38 -4.05 1.53
N LEU A 169 22.54 -3.03 1.76
CA LEU A 169 22.39 -2.38 3.06
C LEU A 169 21.57 -3.20 4.08
N GLY A 170 21.05 -4.36 3.66
CA GLY A 170 20.33 -5.29 4.54
C GLY A 170 18.80 -5.17 4.47
N HIS A 171 18.24 -4.38 3.57
CA HIS A 171 16.80 -4.36 3.30
C HIS A 171 16.39 -5.55 2.42
N LYS A 172 15.11 -5.92 2.49
CA LYS A 172 14.50 -6.93 1.60
C LYS A 172 13.89 -6.22 0.40
N VAL A 173 14.69 -5.98 -0.65
CA VAL A 173 14.25 -5.19 -1.80
C VAL A 173 13.77 -6.08 -2.94
N ASN A 174 12.45 -6.11 -3.15
CA ASN A 174 11.83 -6.84 -4.25
C ASN A 174 11.80 -5.99 -5.51
N ILE A 175 12.56 -6.35 -6.52
CA ILE A 175 12.58 -5.67 -7.84
C ILE A 175 11.53 -6.33 -8.73
N VAL A 176 10.41 -5.64 -8.95
CA VAL A 176 9.28 -6.16 -9.73
C VAL A 176 9.51 -5.92 -11.21
N LEU A 177 9.70 -6.97 -11.98
CA LEU A 177 9.87 -6.92 -13.42
C LEU A 177 8.57 -6.54 -14.13
N GLU A 178 8.59 -5.43 -14.82
CA GLU A 178 7.47 -4.91 -15.63
C GLU A 178 7.70 -5.06 -17.13
N LYS A 179 8.95 -5.31 -17.53
CA LYS A 179 9.40 -5.59 -18.90
C LYS A 179 10.43 -6.71 -18.91
N ARG A 180 10.46 -7.50 -20.00
CA ARG A 180 11.46 -8.56 -20.16
C ARG A 180 12.90 -8.05 -20.14
N SER A 181 13.13 -6.87 -20.73
CA SER A 181 14.45 -6.24 -20.79
C SER A 181 15.03 -5.86 -19.42
N GLU A 182 14.18 -5.74 -18.39
CA GLU A 182 14.65 -5.42 -17.04
C GLU A 182 15.42 -6.59 -16.41
N LEU A 183 15.08 -7.85 -16.73
CA LEU A 183 15.74 -9.01 -16.15
C LEU A 183 17.26 -9.00 -16.39
N GLU A 184 17.67 -8.81 -17.64
CA GLU A 184 19.09 -8.80 -18.01
C GLU A 184 19.84 -7.67 -17.28
N MET A 185 19.26 -6.47 -17.25
CA MET A 185 19.84 -5.34 -16.51
C MET A 185 19.99 -5.64 -15.01
N VAL A 186 18.99 -6.28 -14.40
CA VAL A 186 19.05 -6.66 -12.97
C VAL A 186 20.16 -7.66 -12.73
N LEU A 187 20.28 -8.69 -13.56
CA LEU A 187 21.29 -9.73 -13.38
C LEU A 187 22.71 -9.18 -13.58
N GLU A 188 22.91 -8.30 -14.58
CA GLU A 188 24.20 -7.64 -14.81
C GLU A 188 24.61 -6.75 -13.61
N GLU A 189 23.71 -5.89 -13.12
CA GLU A 189 24.04 -5.01 -12.01
C GLU A 189 24.19 -5.79 -10.70
N ALA A 190 23.40 -6.83 -10.49
CA ALA A 190 23.52 -7.73 -9.34
C ALA A 190 24.90 -8.42 -9.31
N TYR A 191 25.35 -8.91 -10.47
CA TYR A 191 26.68 -9.50 -10.61
C TYR A 191 27.79 -8.49 -10.27
N LYS A 192 27.72 -7.27 -10.82
CA LYS A 192 28.72 -6.21 -10.56
C LYS A 192 28.78 -5.82 -9.07
N LEU A 193 27.65 -5.83 -8.38
CA LEU A 193 27.55 -5.46 -6.97
C LEU A 193 27.83 -6.63 -6.03
N GLY A 194 27.91 -7.86 -6.53
CA GLY A 194 28.03 -9.08 -5.72
C GLY A 194 26.83 -9.31 -4.82
N VAL A 195 25.60 -9.06 -5.33
CA VAL A 195 24.35 -9.17 -4.59
C VAL A 195 23.42 -10.16 -5.29
N THR A 196 22.74 -11.02 -4.54
CA THR A 196 21.66 -11.86 -5.06
C THR A 196 20.37 -11.05 -5.07
N PRO A 197 19.75 -10.78 -6.24
CA PRO A 197 18.55 -9.97 -6.32
C PRO A 197 17.32 -10.74 -5.81
N ARG A 198 16.34 -10.03 -5.21
CA ARG A 198 14.99 -10.53 -4.98
C ARG A 198 14.11 -10.04 -6.11
N LEU A 199 13.61 -10.97 -6.92
CA LEU A 199 12.80 -10.65 -8.09
C LEU A 199 11.32 -10.81 -7.80
N GLY A 200 10.53 -9.88 -8.31
CA GLY A 200 9.11 -10.01 -8.50
C GLY A 200 8.76 -10.04 -9.98
N ILE A 201 7.64 -10.64 -10.32
CA ILE A 201 7.05 -10.57 -11.66
C ILE A 201 5.69 -9.90 -11.56
N ARG A 202 5.49 -8.80 -12.31
CA ARG A 202 4.15 -8.22 -12.48
C ARG A 202 3.43 -8.91 -13.60
N VAL A 203 2.39 -9.66 -13.27
CA VAL A 203 1.54 -10.36 -14.22
C VAL A 203 0.38 -9.46 -14.70
N ARG A 204 0.08 -9.53 -15.99
CA ARG A 204 -1.15 -8.94 -16.54
C ARG A 204 -2.28 -9.91 -16.33
N LEU A 205 -3.30 -9.47 -15.59
CA LEU A 205 -4.52 -10.24 -15.43
C LEU A 205 -5.47 -9.98 -16.59
N ALA A 206 -6.24 -10.98 -17.00
CA ALA A 206 -7.32 -10.81 -17.97
C ALA A 206 -8.51 -10.07 -17.32
N SER A 207 -8.74 -10.28 -16.04
CA SER A 207 -9.73 -9.56 -15.25
C SER A 207 -9.39 -8.07 -15.14
N GLN A 208 -10.39 -7.23 -15.42
CA GLN A 208 -10.28 -5.77 -15.32
C GLN A 208 -11.19 -5.28 -14.20
N GLY A 209 -10.65 -4.44 -13.31
CA GLY A 209 -11.48 -3.67 -12.40
C GLY A 209 -12.30 -2.61 -13.17
N LYS A 210 -13.58 -2.47 -12.84
CA LYS A 210 -14.44 -1.42 -13.39
C LYS A 210 -14.20 -0.12 -12.61
N GLY A 211 -13.24 0.70 -13.04
CA GLY A 211 -12.91 1.98 -12.41
C GLY A 211 -12.54 3.04 -13.44
N LYS A 212 -12.42 4.31 -13.01
CA LYS A 212 -12.04 5.45 -13.88
C LYS A 212 -10.70 5.25 -14.63
N TRP A 213 -9.86 4.33 -14.19
CA TRP A 213 -8.53 4.02 -14.71
C TRP A 213 -8.45 2.61 -15.32
N GLN A 214 -9.50 2.15 -16.02
CA GLN A 214 -9.57 0.82 -16.64
C GLN A 214 -8.37 0.50 -17.56
N ALA A 215 -7.78 1.52 -18.18
CA ALA A 215 -6.62 1.35 -19.08
C ALA A 215 -5.30 0.98 -18.37
N SER A 216 -5.24 1.02 -17.04
CA SER A 216 -4.03 0.66 -16.27
C SER A 216 -3.94 -0.82 -15.89
N GLY A 217 -5.03 -1.59 -16.08
CA GLY A 217 -5.12 -3.03 -15.85
C GLY A 217 -5.52 -3.81 -17.10
N GLY A 218 -5.57 -5.15 -16.97
CA GLY A 218 -5.97 -6.05 -18.04
C GLY A 218 -4.88 -6.34 -19.08
N GLU A 219 -5.23 -7.16 -20.07
CA GLU A 219 -4.31 -7.69 -21.08
C GLU A 219 -3.66 -6.60 -21.95
N LYS A 220 -4.37 -5.47 -22.15
CA LYS A 220 -3.87 -4.29 -22.89
C LYS A 220 -3.08 -3.30 -22.03
N SER A 221 -2.83 -3.62 -20.75
CA SER A 221 -2.01 -2.78 -19.88
C SER A 221 -0.62 -2.57 -20.46
N LYS A 222 -0.14 -1.33 -20.39
CA LYS A 222 1.25 -1.00 -20.76
C LYS A 222 2.27 -1.55 -19.76
N PHE A 223 1.84 -1.94 -18.56
CA PHE A 223 2.69 -2.46 -17.49
C PHE A 223 2.48 -3.96 -17.30
N GLY A 224 3.55 -4.64 -16.89
CA GLY A 224 3.53 -6.05 -16.56
C GLY A 224 3.73 -6.97 -17.76
N LEU A 225 3.87 -8.25 -17.48
CA LEU A 225 4.20 -9.31 -18.42
C LEU A 225 2.98 -10.16 -18.78
N SER A 226 2.86 -10.55 -20.04
CA SER A 226 1.90 -11.57 -20.46
C SER A 226 2.36 -12.95 -19.98
N ALA A 227 1.49 -13.96 -19.98
CA ALA A 227 1.84 -15.32 -19.59
C ALA A 227 3.05 -15.86 -20.37
N SER A 228 3.13 -15.65 -21.69
CA SER A 228 4.27 -16.08 -22.50
C SER A 228 5.58 -15.37 -22.14
N GLN A 229 5.51 -14.09 -21.75
CA GLN A 229 6.66 -13.33 -21.27
C GLN A 229 7.11 -13.82 -19.89
N VAL A 230 6.18 -14.18 -19.01
CA VAL A 230 6.48 -14.79 -17.70
C VAL A 230 7.24 -16.10 -17.89
N LEU A 231 6.76 -16.99 -18.77
CA LEU A 231 7.44 -18.24 -19.09
C LEU A 231 8.85 -18.00 -19.66
N SER A 232 9.02 -16.97 -20.49
CA SER A 232 10.35 -16.60 -21.03
C SER A 232 11.31 -16.15 -19.91
N VAL A 233 10.83 -15.37 -18.93
CA VAL A 233 11.63 -14.96 -17.76
C VAL A 233 12.02 -16.19 -16.93
N LEU A 234 11.07 -17.10 -16.66
CA LEU A 234 11.36 -18.33 -15.94
C LEU A 234 12.41 -19.21 -16.64
N SER A 235 12.29 -19.39 -17.96
CA SER A 235 13.26 -20.15 -18.73
C SER A 235 14.67 -19.55 -18.64
N GLN A 236 14.78 -18.22 -18.67
CA GLN A 236 16.07 -17.53 -18.53
C GLN A 236 16.66 -17.69 -17.11
N LEU A 237 15.83 -17.59 -16.07
CA LEU A 237 16.26 -17.82 -14.69
C LEU A 237 16.68 -19.28 -14.49
N LYS A 238 15.93 -20.23 -15.02
CA LYS A 238 16.26 -21.66 -14.97
C LYS A 238 17.58 -21.98 -15.67
N ALA A 239 17.82 -21.40 -16.83
CA ALA A 239 19.08 -21.59 -17.57
C ALA A 239 20.32 -21.06 -16.81
N LYS A 240 20.11 -20.17 -15.83
CA LYS A 240 21.16 -19.58 -14.98
C LYS A 240 21.16 -20.14 -13.54
N ASP A 241 20.34 -21.13 -13.26
CA ASP A 241 20.12 -21.68 -11.90
C ASP A 241 19.74 -20.60 -10.85
N MET A 242 18.92 -19.63 -11.28
CA MET A 242 18.53 -18.48 -10.46
C MET A 242 17.03 -18.42 -10.16
N GLN A 243 16.27 -19.50 -10.36
CA GLN A 243 14.82 -19.52 -10.15
C GLN A 243 14.43 -19.18 -8.69
N SER A 244 15.27 -19.51 -7.71
CA SER A 244 15.07 -19.18 -6.30
C SER A 244 15.05 -17.67 -6.01
N THR A 245 15.57 -16.85 -6.93
CA THR A 245 15.52 -15.39 -6.81
C THR A 245 14.14 -14.83 -7.05
N LEU A 246 13.26 -15.56 -7.76
CA LEU A 246 11.86 -15.16 -7.99
C LEU A 246 11.02 -15.46 -6.75
N GLN A 247 10.68 -14.42 -6.00
CA GLN A 247 10.03 -14.55 -4.70
C GLN A 247 8.66 -13.85 -4.61
N LEU A 248 8.26 -13.10 -5.65
CA LEU A 248 7.05 -12.30 -5.63
C LEU A 248 6.29 -12.38 -6.95
N VAL A 249 4.99 -12.68 -6.87
CA VAL A 249 4.03 -12.43 -7.96
C VAL A 249 3.28 -11.15 -7.62
N HIS A 250 3.37 -10.17 -8.48
CA HIS A 250 2.72 -8.88 -8.34
C HIS A 250 1.66 -8.69 -9.42
N PHE A 251 0.57 -8.02 -9.08
CA PHE A 251 -0.44 -7.58 -10.04
C PHE A 251 -1.08 -6.27 -9.57
N HIS A 252 -1.70 -5.57 -10.50
CA HIS A 252 -2.43 -4.32 -10.21
C HIS A 252 -3.80 -4.39 -10.87
N LEU A 253 -4.85 -4.31 -10.05
CA LEU A 253 -6.25 -4.40 -10.51
C LEU A 253 -6.81 -3.05 -10.96
N GLY A 254 -6.20 -1.97 -10.53
CA GLY A 254 -6.67 -0.61 -10.76
C GLY A 254 -6.69 0.22 -9.48
N SER A 255 -7.03 1.48 -9.64
CA SER A 255 -7.15 2.45 -8.55
C SER A 255 -8.62 2.71 -8.24
N GLN A 256 -8.95 3.01 -6.98
CA GLN A 256 -10.30 3.38 -6.52
C GLN A 256 -11.39 2.35 -6.91
N MET A 257 -11.10 1.09 -6.66
CA MET A 257 -12.04 -0.01 -6.93
C MET A 257 -13.22 0.06 -5.97
N ALA A 258 -14.42 0.21 -6.53
CA ALA A 258 -15.65 0.32 -5.75
C ALA A 258 -16.31 -1.03 -5.44
N ASN A 259 -15.93 -2.11 -6.15
CA ASN A 259 -16.60 -3.40 -6.05
C ASN A 259 -15.65 -4.50 -5.54
N ILE A 260 -15.95 -5.06 -4.38
CA ILE A 260 -15.16 -6.15 -3.78
C ILE A 260 -15.14 -7.42 -4.65
N ARG A 261 -16.15 -7.65 -5.49
CA ARG A 261 -16.19 -8.80 -6.41
C ARG A 261 -15.07 -8.73 -7.45
N ASP A 262 -14.72 -7.53 -7.91
CA ASP A 262 -13.63 -7.34 -8.86
C ASP A 262 -12.28 -7.69 -8.20
N VAL A 263 -12.11 -7.31 -6.93
CA VAL A 263 -10.93 -7.71 -6.12
C VAL A 263 -10.86 -9.23 -6.00
N ARG A 264 -11.97 -9.90 -5.66
CA ARG A 264 -12.04 -11.35 -5.54
C ARG A 264 -11.68 -12.06 -6.86
N THR A 265 -12.20 -11.58 -7.98
CA THR A 265 -11.91 -12.16 -9.31
C THR A 265 -10.43 -12.03 -9.65
N GLY A 266 -9.85 -10.85 -9.46
CA GLY A 266 -8.43 -10.62 -9.74
C GLY A 266 -7.51 -11.42 -8.82
N VAL A 267 -7.81 -11.51 -7.53
CA VAL A 267 -7.02 -12.35 -6.60
C VAL A 267 -7.11 -13.82 -6.99
N SER A 268 -8.29 -14.33 -7.40
CA SER A 268 -8.45 -15.71 -7.85
C SER A 268 -7.65 -16.01 -9.12
N GLU A 269 -7.55 -15.06 -10.05
CA GLU A 269 -6.73 -15.19 -11.25
C GLU A 269 -5.23 -15.15 -10.89
N ALA A 270 -4.80 -14.21 -10.05
CA ALA A 270 -3.43 -14.10 -9.58
C ALA A 270 -2.97 -15.35 -8.81
N ALA A 271 -3.86 -15.96 -8.02
CA ALA A 271 -3.58 -17.22 -7.33
C ALA A 271 -3.29 -18.37 -8.28
N ARG A 272 -3.93 -18.42 -9.46
CA ARG A 272 -3.60 -19.41 -10.50
C ARG A 272 -2.19 -19.22 -11.03
N PHE A 273 -1.80 -17.97 -11.34
CA PHE A 273 -0.40 -17.66 -11.70
C PHE A 273 0.58 -18.13 -10.62
N TYR A 274 0.29 -17.81 -9.37
CA TYR A 274 1.13 -18.23 -8.25
C TYR A 274 1.27 -19.74 -8.16
N CYS A 275 0.17 -20.50 -8.26
CA CYS A 275 0.18 -21.96 -8.21
C CYS A 275 0.98 -22.56 -9.38
N GLU A 276 0.83 -22.05 -10.61
CA GLU A 276 1.58 -22.53 -11.76
C GLU A 276 3.09 -22.23 -11.65
N LEU A 277 3.44 -21.09 -11.07
CA LEU A 277 4.84 -20.70 -10.86
C LEU A 277 5.53 -21.50 -9.74
N ARG A 278 4.77 -22.12 -8.84
CA ARG A 278 5.28 -22.96 -7.74
C ARG A 278 5.47 -24.42 -8.16
N ARG A 279 4.92 -24.87 -9.28
CA ARG A 279 5.13 -26.20 -9.87
C ARG A 279 6.46 -26.29 -10.63
#